data_a027bad9aa1877680efb3ee7136f6dfa
#
_entry.id   a027bad9aa1877680efb3ee7136f6dfa
#
_cell.length_a   1.000
_cell.length_b   1.000
_cell.length_c   1.000
_cell.angle_alpha   90.00
_cell.angle_beta   90.00
_cell.angle_gamma   90.00
#
_symmetry.space_group_name_H-M   'P 1'
#
loop_
_entity.id
_entity.type
_entity.pdbx_description
1 polymer ?
#
loop_
_entity_poly.entity_id
_entity_poly.type
_entity_poly.pdbx_seq_one_letter_code
_entity_poly.pdbx_strand_id
1 'polypeptide(L)'
;APLLAVILKFTMKVAGLSYLTDDNLLVYLKNPLTLVALLMILFFAAFFSFVELSALTGCYACYIRHEKMNVIGMFRTGLLSFKKCFHGSGIGSFSLFMLFMPMAQFTIASGIFLAPLMPILQKMLNRFGSGMAILSYILIQLLFVLLIASKAYSLHYLVLTDKPFRECIKQSKHTIKGHKLKMLAFLLLWSLFMLAAIAVLTFGISFIIVFVIKGFSKPNDAFRTSLKVLIYAGRVFTAISAFFSAPAIMCMLTGKFLADTNENIRLPDTSRDKHNKKITAVVITSLAAAALVTNISYLRAMYKGNINLNLGFISHTQVTAHRGFSTAAPENTLAAFQAALDSGADYIELDVQLTKDGELVVFHDDTIDRTTDGSGKLSSFTYDELQQFSAGSWFGKDGEFDDQRIPKLSEVLDLIGDDIMINIEIKRHGNVAATAEKVVELINEYGIRSSCYVTSFSYPALKTVKKLD
;
A
#
# COMPACT_ATOMS: atom_id res chain seq x y z
N ALA A 1 0.46 5.30 -10.41
CA ALA A 1 1.13 4.19 -9.73
C ALA A 1 1.96 3.31 -10.69
N PRO A 2 1.45 2.79 -11.86
CA PRO A 2 2.23 1.89 -12.71
C PRO A 2 3.52 2.52 -13.27
N LEU A 3 3.44 3.73 -13.78
CA LEU A 3 4.60 4.45 -14.33
C LEU A 3 5.69 4.63 -13.26
N LEU A 4 5.29 4.96 -12.04
CA LEU A 4 6.20 5.14 -10.93
C LEU A 4 6.88 3.82 -10.53
N ALA A 5 6.14 2.71 -10.49
CA ALA A 5 6.70 1.39 -10.24
C ALA A 5 7.72 0.99 -11.34
N VAL A 6 7.45 1.33 -12.59
CA VAL A 6 8.40 1.11 -13.69
C VAL A 6 9.66 1.95 -13.50
N ILE A 7 9.53 3.23 -13.17
CA ILE A 7 10.67 4.12 -12.91
C ILE A 7 11.51 3.59 -11.73
N LEU A 8 10.88 3.19 -10.63
CA LEU A 8 11.58 2.64 -9.47
C LEU A 8 12.29 1.32 -9.80
N LYS A 9 11.63 0.40 -10.53
CA LYS A 9 12.29 -0.84 -11.00
C LYS A 9 13.47 -0.54 -11.93
N PHE A 10 13.31 0.41 -12.84
CA PHE A 10 14.40 0.81 -13.73
C PHE A 10 15.58 1.40 -12.95
N THR A 11 15.33 2.31 -12.01
CA THR A 11 16.39 2.92 -11.19
C THR A 11 17.06 1.94 -10.26
N MET A 12 16.34 0.95 -9.69
CA MET A 12 16.94 -0.15 -8.95
C MET A 12 17.87 -1.00 -9.83
N LYS A 13 17.42 -1.36 -11.05
CA LYS A 13 18.24 -2.11 -12.01
C LYS A 13 19.51 -1.35 -12.38
N VAL A 14 19.43 -0.03 -12.60
CA VAL A 14 20.58 0.83 -12.88
C VAL A 14 21.53 0.93 -11.69
N ALA A 15 21.01 0.89 -10.47
CA ALA A 15 21.81 0.83 -9.25
C ALA A 15 22.41 -0.56 -8.95
N GLY A 16 22.15 -1.57 -9.82
CA GLY A 16 22.60 -2.94 -9.61
C GLY A 16 21.84 -3.70 -8.52
N LEU A 17 20.63 -3.24 -8.19
CA LEU A 17 19.82 -3.78 -7.10
C LEU A 17 18.60 -4.53 -7.65
N SER A 18 18.38 -5.74 -7.18
CA SER A 18 17.16 -6.53 -7.51
C SER A 18 15.97 -6.14 -6.65
N TYR A 19 16.24 -5.68 -5.43
CA TYR A 19 15.24 -5.24 -4.44
C TYR A 19 15.84 -4.17 -3.52
N LEU A 20 15.01 -3.42 -2.84
CA LEU A 20 15.41 -2.36 -1.92
C LEU A 20 15.21 -2.81 -0.48
N THR A 21 16.33 -2.84 0.27
CA THR A 21 16.37 -3.11 1.72
C THR A 21 17.01 -1.95 2.46
N ASP A 22 16.95 -2.01 3.80
CA ASP A 22 17.59 -1.01 4.66
C ASP A 22 19.12 -0.99 4.46
N ASP A 23 19.72 -2.15 4.20
CA ASP A 23 21.17 -2.28 4.05
C ASP A 23 21.68 -1.71 2.73
N ASN A 24 20.89 -1.80 1.65
CA ASN A 24 21.27 -1.31 0.33
C ASN A 24 20.65 0.07 -0.04
N LEU A 25 19.83 0.65 0.84
CA LEU A 25 19.20 1.96 0.62
C LEU A 25 20.22 3.07 0.36
N LEU A 26 21.34 3.08 1.10
CA LEU A 26 22.40 4.07 0.91
C LEU A 26 23.11 3.88 -0.45
N VAL A 27 23.30 2.65 -0.91
CA VAL A 27 23.84 2.36 -2.25
C VAL A 27 22.89 2.88 -3.33
N TYR A 28 21.60 2.65 -3.16
CA TYR A 28 20.54 3.16 -4.05
C TYR A 28 20.55 4.69 -4.12
N LEU A 29 20.60 5.37 -2.99
CA LEU A 29 20.60 6.85 -2.91
C LEU A 29 21.90 7.50 -3.36
N LYS A 30 23.06 6.81 -3.29
CA LYS A 30 24.34 7.31 -3.79
C LYS A 30 24.46 7.25 -5.31
N ASN A 31 23.62 6.49 -6.01
CA ASN A 31 23.65 6.43 -7.47
C ASN A 31 23.08 7.71 -8.07
N PRO A 32 23.84 8.46 -8.91
CA PRO A 32 23.40 9.75 -9.45
C PRO A 32 22.10 9.67 -10.27
N LEU A 33 21.91 8.60 -11.07
CA LEU A 33 20.69 8.42 -11.87
C LEU A 33 19.46 8.18 -10.99
N THR A 34 19.62 7.43 -9.89
CA THR A 34 18.57 7.24 -8.90
C THR A 34 18.18 8.57 -8.25
N LEU A 35 19.17 9.36 -7.84
CA LEU A 35 18.93 10.68 -7.24
C LEU A 35 18.19 11.59 -8.21
N VAL A 36 18.63 11.67 -9.47
CA VAL A 36 17.95 12.44 -10.51
C VAL A 36 16.51 11.98 -10.70
N ALA A 37 16.27 10.66 -10.77
CA ALA A 37 14.92 10.12 -10.92
C ALA A 37 14.02 10.45 -9.71
N LEU A 38 14.54 10.35 -8.49
CA LEU A 38 13.80 10.74 -7.28
C LEU A 38 13.48 12.24 -7.27
N LEU A 39 14.43 13.11 -7.66
CA LEU A 39 14.19 14.54 -7.80
C LEU A 39 13.16 14.85 -8.87
N MET A 40 13.16 14.14 -10.00
CA MET A 40 12.12 14.26 -11.03
C MET A 40 10.75 13.85 -10.51
N ILE A 41 10.65 12.73 -9.79
CA ILE A 41 9.40 12.27 -9.16
C ILE A 41 8.89 13.34 -8.19
N LEU A 42 9.75 13.87 -7.34
CA LEU A 42 9.41 14.93 -6.40
C LEU A 42 8.95 16.22 -7.11
N PHE A 43 9.64 16.60 -8.18
CA PHE A 43 9.26 17.74 -9.01
C PHE A 43 7.87 17.56 -9.64
N PHE A 44 7.60 16.41 -10.26
CA PHE A 44 6.28 16.13 -10.84
C PHE A 44 5.18 16.08 -9.78
N ALA A 45 5.45 15.46 -8.63
CA ALA A 45 4.51 15.46 -7.51
C ALA A 45 4.15 16.88 -7.09
N ALA A 46 5.15 17.75 -6.91
CA ALA A 46 4.96 19.14 -6.54
C ALA A 46 4.23 19.94 -7.62
N PHE A 47 4.61 19.75 -8.90
CA PHE A 47 3.96 20.39 -10.03
C PHE A 47 2.47 20.07 -10.11
N PHE A 48 2.12 18.77 -10.11
CA PHE A 48 0.72 18.35 -10.19
C PHE A 48 -0.08 18.78 -8.96
N SER A 49 0.50 18.70 -7.76
CA SER A 49 -0.13 19.20 -6.55
C SER A 49 -0.39 20.71 -6.59
N PHE A 50 0.56 21.49 -7.11
CA PHE A 50 0.39 22.92 -7.28
C PHE A 50 -0.73 23.25 -8.27
N VAL A 51 -0.76 22.57 -9.42
CA VAL A 51 -1.80 22.75 -10.45
C VAL A 51 -3.17 22.38 -9.88
N GLU A 52 -3.27 21.26 -9.15
CA GLU A 52 -4.49 20.80 -8.49
C GLU A 52 -5.01 21.85 -7.49
N LEU A 53 -4.18 22.31 -6.55
CA LEU A 53 -4.60 23.28 -5.53
C LEU A 53 -4.94 24.64 -6.12
N SER A 54 -4.22 25.07 -7.14
CA SER A 54 -4.51 26.34 -7.85
C SER A 54 -5.83 26.25 -8.61
N ALA A 55 -6.10 25.11 -9.26
CA ALA A 55 -7.34 24.85 -9.95
C ALA A 55 -8.54 24.84 -8.97
N LEU A 56 -8.39 24.17 -7.82
CA LEU A 56 -9.41 24.14 -6.76
C LEU A 56 -9.66 25.56 -6.20
N THR A 57 -8.60 26.34 -5.94
CA THR A 57 -8.72 27.73 -5.47
C THR A 57 -9.57 28.57 -6.43
N GLY A 58 -9.25 28.51 -7.73
CA GLY A 58 -10.00 29.25 -8.76
C GLY A 58 -11.46 28.78 -8.86
N CYS A 59 -11.68 27.47 -8.84
CA CYS A 59 -13.00 26.87 -8.91
C CYS A 59 -13.88 27.30 -7.74
N TYR A 60 -13.37 27.20 -6.50
CA TYR A 60 -14.14 27.58 -5.31
C TYR A 60 -14.39 29.09 -5.23
N ALA A 61 -13.43 29.93 -5.66
CA ALA A 61 -13.61 31.36 -5.72
C ALA A 61 -14.72 31.74 -6.72
N CYS A 62 -14.77 31.14 -7.90
CA CYS A 62 -15.84 31.29 -8.87
C CYS A 62 -17.19 30.82 -8.27
N TYR A 63 -17.22 29.62 -7.69
CA TYR A 63 -18.44 29.07 -7.10
C TYR A 63 -19.04 29.94 -5.98
N ILE A 64 -18.21 30.45 -5.07
CA ILE A 64 -18.65 31.34 -3.96
C ILE A 64 -19.16 32.68 -4.51
N ARG A 65 -18.67 33.14 -5.67
CA ARG A 65 -19.14 34.33 -6.36
C ARG A 65 -20.24 34.07 -7.40
N HIS A 66 -20.87 32.87 -7.34
CA HIS A 66 -21.94 32.43 -8.25
C HIS A 66 -21.56 32.38 -9.73
N GLU A 67 -20.26 32.26 -10.04
CA GLU A 67 -19.77 32.02 -11.39
C GLU A 67 -19.51 30.53 -11.65
N LYS A 68 -19.68 30.10 -12.92
CA LYS A 68 -19.47 28.71 -13.31
C LYS A 68 -18.12 28.55 -13.98
N MET A 69 -17.30 27.64 -13.48
CA MET A 69 -16.04 27.22 -14.09
C MET A 69 -16.14 25.77 -14.55
N ASN A 70 -15.67 25.47 -15.76
CA ASN A 70 -15.57 24.10 -16.23
C ASN A 70 -14.19 23.47 -15.91
N VAL A 71 -14.04 22.15 -16.15
CA VAL A 71 -12.81 21.41 -15.83
C VAL A 71 -11.60 21.94 -16.62
N ILE A 72 -11.78 22.35 -17.87
CA ILE A 72 -10.69 22.93 -18.67
C ILE A 72 -10.25 24.26 -18.08
N GLY A 73 -11.19 25.10 -17.65
CA GLY A 73 -10.91 26.35 -16.93
C GLY A 73 -10.13 26.10 -15.64
N MET A 74 -10.47 25.05 -14.91
CA MET A 74 -9.71 24.64 -13.72
C MET A 74 -8.25 24.32 -14.07
N PHE A 75 -8.00 23.44 -15.04
CA PHE A 75 -6.64 23.10 -15.47
C PHE A 75 -5.87 24.31 -16.01
N ARG A 76 -6.52 25.14 -16.81
CA ARG A 76 -5.94 26.37 -17.33
C ARG A 76 -5.54 27.32 -16.20
N THR A 77 -6.39 27.50 -15.19
CA THR A 77 -6.08 28.32 -14.01
C THR A 77 -4.85 27.77 -13.29
N GLY A 78 -4.78 26.46 -13.07
CA GLY A 78 -3.62 25.82 -12.46
C GLY A 78 -2.32 26.06 -13.24
N LEU A 79 -2.33 25.85 -14.56
CA LEU A 79 -1.15 26.03 -15.42
C LEU A 79 -0.73 27.50 -15.54
N LEU A 80 -1.69 28.43 -15.65
CA LEU A 80 -1.38 29.86 -15.70
C LEU A 80 -0.80 30.35 -14.36
N SER A 81 -1.32 29.87 -13.24
CA SER A 81 -0.77 30.18 -11.92
C SER A 81 0.64 29.63 -11.76
N PHE A 82 0.94 28.45 -12.29
CA PHE A 82 2.29 27.91 -12.32
C PHE A 82 3.23 28.79 -13.14
N LYS A 83 2.80 29.26 -14.32
CA LYS A 83 3.59 30.19 -15.14
C LYS A 83 3.93 31.47 -14.39
N LYS A 84 3.02 32.05 -13.60
CA LYS A 84 3.26 33.26 -12.79
C LYS A 84 4.41 33.07 -11.78
N CYS A 85 4.70 31.85 -11.33
CA CYS A 85 5.79 31.57 -10.39
C CYS A 85 7.19 31.80 -10.96
N PHE A 86 7.34 31.77 -12.29
CA PHE A 86 8.63 31.98 -12.98
C PHE A 86 8.90 33.42 -13.35
N HIS A 87 7.99 34.34 -13.06
CA HIS A 87 8.20 35.77 -13.31
C HIS A 87 8.79 36.45 -12.05
N GLY A 88 9.96 37.06 -12.20
CA GLY A 88 10.63 37.84 -11.14
C GLY A 88 11.43 37.00 -10.14
N SER A 89 11.80 37.60 -9.01
CA SER A 89 12.66 37.01 -7.96
C SER A 89 11.99 35.91 -7.09
N GLY A 90 10.90 35.35 -7.56
CA GLY A 90 10.09 34.38 -6.81
C GLY A 90 10.57 32.92 -6.87
N ILE A 91 11.50 32.61 -7.79
CA ILE A 91 11.93 31.21 -8.08
C ILE A 91 12.43 30.47 -6.84
N GLY A 92 13.29 31.10 -6.01
CA GLY A 92 13.81 30.45 -4.80
C GLY A 92 12.76 30.12 -3.74
N SER A 93 11.81 31.04 -3.53
CA SER A 93 10.69 30.80 -2.58
C SER A 93 9.72 29.76 -3.11
N PHE A 94 9.54 29.71 -4.44
CA PHE A 94 8.71 28.71 -5.10
C PHE A 94 9.37 27.34 -5.06
N SER A 95 10.68 27.23 -5.28
CA SER A 95 11.41 25.96 -5.19
C SER A 95 11.26 25.32 -3.80
N LEU A 96 11.34 26.11 -2.73
CA LEU A 96 11.07 25.62 -1.38
C LEU A 96 9.62 25.15 -1.21
N PHE A 97 8.65 25.91 -1.73
CA PHE A 97 7.25 25.51 -1.71
C PHE A 97 7.04 24.19 -2.47
N MET A 98 7.64 24.04 -3.65
CA MET A 98 7.60 22.83 -4.46
C MET A 98 8.21 21.62 -3.73
N LEU A 99 9.32 21.81 -3.02
CA LEU A 99 9.98 20.73 -2.29
C LEU A 99 9.13 20.24 -1.11
N PHE A 100 8.47 21.16 -0.43
CA PHE A 100 7.78 20.85 0.81
C PHE A 100 6.31 20.48 0.62
N MET A 101 5.67 20.91 -0.45
CA MET A 101 4.26 20.65 -0.69
C MET A 101 3.90 19.17 -0.82
N PRO A 102 4.65 18.32 -1.56
CA PRO A 102 4.37 16.90 -1.62
C PRO A 102 4.50 16.20 -0.26
N MET A 103 5.44 16.64 0.58
CA MET A 103 5.66 16.04 1.90
C MET A 103 4.51 16.30 2.88
N ALA A 104 3.69 17.32 2.64
CA ALA A 104 2.52 17.61 3.45
C ALA A 104 1.31 16.70 3.14
N GLN A 105 1.37 15.87 2.10
CA GLN A 105 0.32 14.91 1.68
C GLN A 105 -1.09 15.51 1.51
N PHE A 106 -1.17 16.80 1.19
CA PHE A 106 -2.45 17.51 1.08
C PHE A 106 -3.18 17.30 -0.24
N THR A 107 -2.58 16.59 -1.21
CA THR A 107 -3.16 16.41 -2.54
C THR A 107 -3.18 14.96 -2.95
N ILE A 108 -4.09 14.60 -3.86
CA ILE A 108 -4.11 13.27 -4.49
C ILE A 108 -2.77 12.99 -5.19
N ALA A 109 -2.24 14.00 -5.90
CA ALA A 109 -0.97 13.89 -6.58
C ALA A 109 0.16 13.57 -5.59
N SER A 110 0.30 14.32 -4.49
CA SER A 110 1.32 14.06 -3.48
C SER A 110 1.18 12.66 -2.85
N GLY A 111 -0.04 12.23 -2.56
CA GLY A 111 -0.30 10.88 -2.06
C GLY A 111 0.17 9.79 -3.03
N ILE A 112 -0.19 9.91 -4.32
CA ILE A 112 0.21 8.94 -5.34
C ILE A 112 1.73 8.87 -5.53
N PHE A 113 2.41 10.03 -5.58
CA PHE A 113 3.84 10.08 -5.85
C PHE A 113 4.71 9.74 -4.62
N LEU A 114 4.25 10.06 -3.41
CA LEU A 114 4.99 9.74 -2.18
C LEU A 114 4.69 8.35 -1.62
N ALA A 115 3.58 7.76 -2.01
CA ALA A 115 3.19 6.43 -1.56
C ALA A 115 4.32 5.39 -1.57
N PRO A 116 5.10 5.26 -2.66
CA PRO A 116 6.20 4.29 -2.71
C PRO A 116 7.42 4.66 -1.85
N LEU A 117 7.53 5.92 -1.41
CA LEU A 117 8.63 6.38 -0.56
C LEU A 117 8.31 6.24 0.94
N MET A 118 7.03 6.10 1.30
CA MET A 118 6.61 6.02 2.70
C MET A 118 7.19 4.82 3.45
N PRO A 119 7.24 3.60 2.90
CA PRO A 119 7.88 2.47 3.58
C PRO A 119 9.37 2.72 3.87
N ILE A 120 10.07 3.37 2.96
CA ILE A 120 11.49 3.73 3.12
C ILE A 120 11.66 4.73 4.27
N LEU A 121 10.84 5.78 4.29
CA LEU A 121 10.83 6.78 5.35
C LEU A 121 10.48 6.16 6.71
N GLN A 122 9.48 5.27 6.76
CA GLN A 122 9.05 4.58 7.96
C GLN A 122 10.16 3.68 8.52
N LYS A 123 10.86 2.94 7.67
CA LYS A 123 11.99 2.11 8.07
C LYS A 123 13.16 2.95 8.58
N MET A 124 13.49 4.07 7.93
CA MET A 124 14.52 4.99 8.42
C MET A 124 14.17 5.53 9.82
N LEU A 125 12.89 5.88 10.05
CA LEU A 125 12.40 6.36 11.34
C LEU A 125 12.42 5.24 12.40
N ASN A 126 12.11 4.00 12.05
CA ASN A 126 12.10 2.87 12.97
C ASN A 126 13.50 2.52 13.53
N ARG A 127 14.59 2.90 12.85
CA ARG A 127 15.97 2.80 13.39
C ARG A 127 16.19 3.61 14.67
N PHE A 128 15.39 4.66 14.88
CA PHE A 128 15.45 5.49 16.11
C PHE A 128 14.58 4.97 17.27
N GLY A 129 13.97 3.79 17.12
CA GLY A 129 12.99 3.24 18.04
C GLY A 129 11.57 3.77 17.75
N SER A 130 10.56 2.89 17.86
CA SER A 130 9.20 3.20 17.42
C SER A 130 8.58 4.44 18.06
N GLY A 131 8.80 4.67 19.36
CA GLY A 131 8.29 5.84 20.08
C GLY A 131 8.96 7.16 19.65
N MET A 132 10.28 7.16 19.51
CA MET A 132 11.03 8.34 19.04
C MET A 132 10.74 8.67 17.58
N ALA A 133 10.54 7.65 16.74
CA ALA A 133 10.17 7.83 15.35
C ALA A 133 8.81 8.49 15.19
N ILE A 134 7.81 8.03 15.93
CA ILE A 134 6.46 8.62 15.95
C ILE A 134 6.53 10.07 16.45
N LEU A 135 7.24 10.33 17.56
CA LEU A 135 7.39 11.67 18.10
C LEU A 135 8.08 12.60 17.10
N SER A 136 9.16 12.17 16.47
CA SER A 136 9.89 12.93 15.46
C SER A 136 8.99 13.24 14.26
N TYR A 137 8.21 12.28 13.78
CA TYR A 137 7.24 12.49 12.71
C TYR A 137 6.19 13.53 13.08
N ILE A 138 5.60 13.43 14.27
CA ILE A 138 4.60 14.40 14.78
C ILE A 138 5.22 15.81 14.88
N LEU A 139 6.44 15.93 15.44
CA LEU A 139 7.12 17.20 15.57
C LEU A 139 7.45 17.84 14.21
N ILE A 140 7.91 17.04 13.24
CA ILE A 140 8.17 17.50 11.87
C ILE A 140 6.86 17.97 11.22
N GLN A 141 5.77 17.23 11.35
CA GLN A 141 4.47 17.62 10.82
C GLN A 141 3.95 18.91 11.49
N LEU A 142 4.07 19.04 12.81
CA LEU A 142 3.68 20.23 13.54
C LEU A 142 4.49 21.46 13.10
N LEU A 143 5.82 21.32 13.00
CA LEU A 143 6.68 22.38 12.46
C LEU A 143 6.28 22.81 11.06
N PHE A 144 5.95 21.83 10.21
CA PHE A 144 5.46 22.05 8.86
C PHE A 144 4.17 22.87 8.84
N VAL A 145 3.18 22.48 9.62
CA VAL A 145 1.89 23.17 9.73
C VAL A 145 2.10 24.61 10.25
N LEU A 146 2.98 24.80 11.23
CA LEU A 146 3.34 26.13 11.72
C LEU A 146 4.00 27.03 10.65
N LEU A 147 4.90 26.46 9.84
CA LEU A 147 5.56 27.17 8.74
C LEU A 147 4.58 27.54 7.60
N ILE A 148 3.62 26.65 7.33
CA ILE A 148 2.62 26.83 6.28
C ILE A 148 1.50 27.77 6.74
N ALA A 149 1.10 27.73 8.00
CA ALA A 149 -0.04 28.51 8.50
C ALA A 149 0.07 30.03 8.18
N SER A 150 1.27 30.62 8.30
CA SER A 150 1.49 32.03 7.94
C SER A 150 1.45 32.32 6.44
N LYS A 151 1.49 31.29 5.61
CA LYS A 151 1.51 31.37 4.15
C LYS A 151 0.25 30.74 3.53
N ALA A 152 -0.75 30.43 4.32
CA ALA A 152 -1.94 29.69 3.88
C ALA A 152 -2.68 30.38 2.72
N TYR A 153 -2.65 31.71 2.67
CA TYR A 153 -3.28 32.50 1.62
C TYR A 153 -2.40 32.81 0.40
N SER A 154 -1.12 32.37 0.41
CA SER A 154 -0.19 32.71 -0.68
C SER A 154 -0.68 32.23 -2.05
N LEU A 155 -1.25 31.01 -2.09
CA LEU A 155 -1.80 30.45 -3.31
C LEU A 155 -3.07 31.19 -3.76
N HIS A 156 -3.94 31.60 -2.83
CA HIS A 156 -5.13 32.39 -3.10
C HIS A 156 -4.76 33.75 -3.72
N TYR A 157 -3.79 34.46 -3.14
CA TYR A 157 -3.28 35.70 -3.74
C TYR A 157 -2.70 35.49 -5.13
N LEU A 158 -1.94 34.38 -5.34
CA LEU A 158 -1.36 34.10 -6.65
C LEU A 158 -2.42 33.79 -7.73
N VAL A 159 -3.46 33.06 -7.38
CA VAL A 159 -4.52 32.67 -8.32
C VAL A 159 -5.48 33.83 -8.59
N LEU A 160 -5.81 34.59 -7.54
CA LEU A 160 -6.91 35.57 -7.55
C LEU A 160 -6.43 37.03 -7.67
N THR A 161 -5.10 37.25 -7.78
CA THR A 161 -4.55 38.60 -8.06
C THR A 161 -3.45 38.50 -9.13
N ASP A 162 -3.00 39.67 -9.64
CA ASP A 162 -1.91 39.72 -10.62
C ASP A 162 -0.52 39.94 -9.97
N LYS A 163 -0.42 39.72 -8.64
CA LYS A 163 0.82 39.88 -7.88
C LYS A 163 1.83 38.79 -8.15
N PRO A 164 3.14 39.08 -8.17
CA PRO A 164 4.18 38.07 -8.26
C PRO A 164 4.21 37.20 -6.98
N PHE A 165 4.65 35.94 -7.08
CA PHE A 165 4.56 34.94 -5.99
C PHE A 165 5.22 35.42 -4.68
N ARG A 166 6.36 36.10 -4.76
CA ARG A 166 7.03 36.63 -3.56
C ARG A 166 6.16 37.65 -2.81
N GLU A 167 5.43 38.49 -3.54
CA GLU A 167 4.49 39.46 -2.96
C GLU A 167 3.27 38.75 -2.36
N CYS A 168 2.75 37.71 -3.02
CA CYS A 168 1.67 36.88 -2.50
C CYS A 168 2.03 36.27 -1.14
N ILE A 169 3.28 35.81 -0.96
CA ILE A 169 3.75 35.29 0.34
C ILE A 169 3.80 36.41 1.40
N LYS A 170 4.30 37.60 1.03
CA LYS A 170 4.36 38.73 1.97
C LYS A 170 2.95 39.16 2.39
N GLN A 171 2.05 39.25 1.42
CA GLN A 171 0.65 39.60 1.65
C GLN A 171 -0.05 38.59 2.55
N SER A 172 0.11 37.29 2.28
CA SER A 172 -0.43 36.25 3.13
C SER A 172 0.05 36.37 4.58
N LYS A 173 1.36 36.60 4.77
CA LYS A 173 1.91 36.83 6.11
C LYS A 173 1.34 38.06 6.78
N HIS A 174 1.10 39.12 6.02
CA HIS A 174 0.51 40.36 6.54
C HIS A 174 -0.94 40.16 6.97
N THR A 175 -1.75 39.55 6.12
CA THR A 175 -3.18 39.25 6.40
C THR A 175 -3.35 38.37 7.63
N ILE A 176 -2.45 37.38 7.82
CA ILE A 176 -2.52 36.44 8.95
C ILE A 176 -1.76 36.97 10.18
N LYS A 177 -1.07 38.11 10.08
CA LYS A 177 -0.32 38.70 11.19
C LYS A 177 -1.26 38.97 12.39
N GLY A 178 -0.87 38.47 13.58
CA GLY A 178 -1.68 38.57 14.81
C GLY A 178 -2.74 37.46 14.96
N HIS A 179 -3.05 36.72 13.92
CA HIS A 179 -4.09 35.68 13.94
C HIS A 179 -3.57 34.26 13.62
N LYS A 180 -2.25 34.04 13.69
CA LYS A 180 -1.60 32.77 13.31
C LYS A 180 -2.17 31.56 14.08
N LEU A 181 -2.36 31.70 15.39
CA LEU A 181 -2.92 30.63 16.22
C LEU A 181 -4.38 30.35 15.87
N LYS A 182 -5.17 31.39 15.56
CA LYS A 182 -6.55 31.21 15.10
C LYS A 182 -6.60 30.50 13.75
N MET A 183 -5.69 30.84 12.83
CA MET A 183 -5.59 30.14 11.53
C MET A 183 -5.17 28.67 11.73
N LEU A 184 -4.20 28.42 12.59
CA LEU A 184 -3.77 27.06 12.92
C LEU A 184 -4.91 26.24 13.53
N ALA A 185 -5.59 26.81 14.54
CA ALA A 185 -6.73 26.16 15.17
C ALA A 185 -7.86 25.88 14.16
N PHE A 186 -8.15 26.82 13.26
CA PHE A 186 -9.13 26.65 12.20
C PHE A 186 -8.77 25.48 11.27
N LEU A 187 -7.51 25.40 10.82
CA LEU A 187 -7.05 24.29 9.95
C LEU A 187 -7.10 22.94 10.67
N LEU A 188 -6.67 22.89 11.93
CA LEU A 188 -6.68 21.67 12.73
C LEU A 188 -8.11 21.20 13.02
N LEU A 189 -8.97 22.08 13.48
CA LEU A 189 -10.36 21.74 13.81
C LEU A 189 -11.13 21.27 12.55
N TRP A 190 -10.90 21.94 11.41
CA TRP A 190 -11.52 21.51 10.15
C TRP A 190 -11.01 20.15 9.69
N SER A 191 -9.69 19.91 9.79
CA SER A 191 -9.10 18.60 9.44
C SER A 191 -9.62 17.49 10.35
N LEU A 192 -9.73 17.75 11.66
CA LEU A 192 -10.31 16.80 12.60
C LEU A 192 -11.80 16.54 12.33
N PHE A 193 -12.57 17.58 12.02
CA PHE A 193 -13.97 17.44 11.66
C PHE A 193 -14.15 16.56 10.42
N MET A 194 -13.37 16.82 9.35
CA MET A 194 -13.43 16.02 8.12
C MET A 194 -13.02 14.57 8.36
N LEU A 195 -11.96 14.37 9.14
CA LEU A 195 -11.48 13.03 9.50
C LEU A 195 -12.55 12.26 10.28
N ALA A 196 -13.16 12.92 11.28
CA ALA A 196 -14.24 12.32 12.06
C ALA A 196 -15.48 12.01 11.20
N ALA A 197 -15.89 12.92 10.30
CA ALA A 197 -17.02 12.69 9.42
C ALA A 197 -16.79 11.48 8.49
N ILE A 198 -15.60 11.38 7.88
CA ILE A 198 -15.24 10.24 7.04
C ILE A 198 -15.16 8.95 7.86
N ALA A 199 -14.60 9.01 9.08
CA ALA A 199 -14.54 7.86 9.98
C ALA A 199 -15.93 7.36 10.35
N VAL A 200 -16.81 8.24 10.79
CA VAL A 200 -18.22 7.89 11.12
C VAL A 200 -18.92 7.24 9.94
N LEU A 201 -18.78 7.81 8.74
CA LEU A 201 -19.37 7.24 7.53
C LEU A 201 -18.83 5.84 7.24
N THR A 202 -17.49 5.69 7.20
CA THR A 202 -16.82 4.45 6.77
C THR A 202 -17.03 3.34 7.81
N PHE A 203 -16.74 3.62 9.07
CA PHE A 203 -16.84 2.61 10.13
C PHE A 203 -18.29 2.37 10.54
N GLY A 204 -19.18 3.37 10.44
CA GLY A 204 -20.62 3.20 10.66
C GLY A 204 -21.23 2.21 9.67
N ILE A 205 -20.95 2.37 8.37
CA ILE A 205 -21.37 1.39 7.35
C ILE A 205 -20.77 0.02 7.63
N SER A 206 -19.48 -0.05 7.96
CA SER A 206 -18.81 -1.31 8.25
C SER A 206 -19.39 -2.02 9.47
N PHE A 207 -19.78 -1.26 10.51
CA PHE A 207 -20.43 -1.80 11.70
C PHE A 207 -21.80 -2.42 11.36
N ILE A 208 -22.58 -1.76 10.50
CA ILE A 208 -23.87 -2.31 10.01
C ILE A 208 -23.63 -3.63 9.27
N ILE A 209 -22.64 -3.67 8.37
CA ILE A 209 -22.28 -4.89 7.63
C ILE A 209 -21.88 -6.03 8.58
N VAL A 210 -21.02 -5.75 9.56
CA VAL A 210 -20.60 -6.73 10.58
C VAL A 210 -21.78 -7.22 11.41
N PHE A 211 -22.72 -6.33 11.79
CA PHE A 211 -23.93 -6.70 12.52
C PHE A 211 -24.79 -7.68 11.72
N VAL A 212 -24.98 -7.41 10.43
CA VAL A 212 -25.72 -8.31 9.52
C VAL A 212 -25.02 -9.66 9.40
N ILE A 213 -23.69 -9.68 9.19
CA ILE A 213 -22.91 -10.92 9.10
C ILE A 213 -23.08 -11.79 10.35
N LYS A 214 -23.00 -11.17 11.54
CA LYS A 214 -23.19 -11.91 12.80
C LYS A 214 -24.58 -12.55 12.93
N GLY A 215 -25.60 -11.95 12.32
CA GLY A 215 -26.97 -12.51 12.36
C GLY A 215 -27.16 -13.73 11.44
N PHE A 216 -26.32 -13.91 10.42
CA PHE A 216 -26.52 -14.94 9.39
C PHE A 216 -25.38 -15.97 9.28
N SER A 217 -24.27 -15.81 10.02
CA SER A 217 -23.09 -16.68 9.91
C SER A 217 -22.79 -17.42 11.22
N LYS A 218 -22.14 -18.57 11.11
CA LYS A 218 -21.60 -19.29 12.29
C LYS A 218 -20.56 -18.41 13.01
N PRO A 219 -20.37 -18.56 14.34
CA PRO A 219 -19.52 -17.65 15.13
C PRO A 219 -18.08 -17.48 14.60
N ASN A 220 -17.41 -18.56 14.20
CA ASN A 220 -16.04 -18.50 13.70
C ASN A 220 -15.94 -17.80 12.32
N ASP A 221 -16.88 -18.12 11.40
CA ASP A 221 -16.94 -17.49 10.08
C ASP A 221 -17.33 -16.02 10.20
N ALA A 222 -18.24 -15.70 11.14
CA ALA A 222 -18.64 -14.32 11.43
C ALA A 222 -17.45 -13.50 11.92
N PHE A 223 -16.57 -14.03 12.77
CA PHE A 223 -15.40 -13.33 13.28
C PHE A 223 -14.40 -13.05 12.15
N ARG A 224 -14.00 -14.06 11.36
CA ARG A 224 -13.08 -13.91 10.22
C ARG A 224 -13.60 -12.89 9.20
N THR A 225 -14.86 -13.01 8.81
CA THR A 225 -15.49 -12.11 7.83
C THR A 225 -15.60 -10.68 8.38
N SER A 226 -15.93 -10.52 9.67
CA SER A 226 -15.97 -9.21 10.31
C SER A 226 -14.60 -8.54 10.33
N LEU A 227 -13.52 -9.30 10.59
CA LEU A 227 -12.16 -8.78 10.56
C LEU A 227 -11.76 -8.33 9.14
N LYS A 228 -12.06 -9.14 8.11
CA LYS A 228 -11.86 -8.75 6.69
C LYS A 228 -12.61 -7.44 6.38
N VAL A 229 -13.87 -7.31 6.78
CA VAL A 229 -14.67 -6.07 6.59
C VAL A 229 -14.00 -4.86 7.24
N LEU A 230 -13.51 -4.97 8.48
CA LEU A 230 -12.84 -3.87 9.17
C LEU A 230 -11.52 -3.47 8.50
N ILE A 231 -10.74 -4.44 8.02
CA ILE A 231 -9.51 -4.17 7.25
C ILE A 231 -9.83 -3.42 5.95
N TYR A 232 -10.85 -3.88 5.19
CA TYR A 232 -11.29 -3.19 3.98
C TYR A 232 -11.84 -1.79 4.29
N ALA A 233 -12.58 -1.63 5.40
CA ALA A 233 -13.05 -0.33 5.85
C ALA A 233 -11.90 0.65 6.11
N GLY A 234 -10.82 0.19 6.75
CA GLY A 234 -9.62 1.00 6.94
C GLY A 234 -8.99 1.44 5.62
N ARG A 235 -8.92 0.56 4.62
CA ARG A 235 -8.43 0.89 3.27
C ARG A 235 -9.33 1.90 2.56
N VAL A 236 -10.64 1.71 2.63
CA VAL A 236 -11.64 2.64 2.07
C VAL A 236 -11.57 4.00 2.77
N PHE A 237 -11.48 4.01 4.10
CA PHE A 237 -11.29 5.23 4.89
C PHE A 237 -10.05 6.02 4.43
N THR A 238 -8.91 5.35 4.27
CA THR A 238 -7.67 5.98 3.80
C THR A 238 -7.84 6.57 2.40
N ALA A 239 -8.46 5.82 1.47
CA ALA A 239 -8.68 6.27 0.10
C ALA A 239 -9.63 7.48 0.04
N ILE A 240 -10.75 7.45 0.76
CA ILE A 240 -11.72 8.56 0.83
C ILE A 240 -11.06 9.78 1.47
N SER A 241 -10.33 9.61 2.57
CA SER A 241 -9.62 10.71 3.25
C SER A 241 -8.61 11.37 2.32
N ALA A 242 -7.82 10.59 1.59
CA ALA A 242 -6.86 11.11 0.62
C ALA A 242 -7.55 11.87 -0.53
N PHE A 243 -8.71 11.41 -0.98
CA PHE A 243 -9.43 12.02 -2.09
C PHE A 243 -10.13 13.35 -1.71
N PHE A 244 -10.75 13.40 -0.53
CA PHE A 244 -11.57 14.55 -0.14
C PHE A 244 -10.84 15.59 0.72
N SER A 245 -9.70 15.27 1.34
CA SER A 245 -9.03 16.19 2.26
C SER A 245 -8.59 17.50 1.58
N ALA A 246 -7.93 17.42 0.44
CA ALA A 246 -7.45 18.62 -0.27
C ALA A 246 -8.59 19.51 -0.78
N PRO A 247 -9.62 18.99 -1.50
CA PRO A 247 -10.77 19.76 -1.90
C PRO A 247 -11.49 20.44 -0.72
N ALA A 248 -11.71 19.72 0.38
CA ALA A 248 -12.40 20.26 1.55
C ALA A 248 -11.61 21.37 2.24
N ILE A 249 -10.30 21.21 2.44
CA ILE A 249 -9.43 22.24 3.02
C ILE A 249 -9.38 23.47 2.10
N MET A 250 -9.24 23.26 0.79
CA MET A 250 -9.19 24.38 -0.17
C MET A 250 -10.50 25.13 -0.26
N CYS A 251 -11.66 24.45 -0.20
CA CYS A 251 -12.97 25.07 -0.14
C CYS A 251 -13.08 26.03 1.04
N MET A 252 -12.75 25.52 2.25
CA MET A 252 -12.82 26.32 3.49
C MET A 252 -11.80 27.45 3.53
N LEU A 253 -10.59 27.21 3.08
CA LEU A 253 -9.55 28.25 2.99
C LEU A 253 -9.94 29.35 2.01
N THR A 254 -10.55 28.99 0.88
CA THR A 254 -11.01 29.97 -0.11
C THR A 254 -12.13 30.83 0.45
N GLY A 255 -13.10 30.22 1.11
CA GLY A 255 -14.18 30.96 1.78
C GLY A 255 -13.64 31.92 2.85
N LYS A 256 -12.73 31.43 3.69
CA LYS A 256 -12.09 32.24 4.72
C LYS A 256 -11.22 33.37 4.13
N PHE A 257 -10.45 33.09 3.07
CA PHE A 257 -9.67 34.09 2.36
C PHE A 257 -10.56 35.22 1.84
N LEU A 258 -11.67 34.89 1.20
CA LEU A 258 -12.63 35.87 0.67
C LEU A 258 -13.29 36.73 1.75
N ALA A 259 -13.44 36.17 2.96
CA ALA A 259 -13.96 36.89 4.13
C ALA A 259 -12.91 37.78 4.81
N ASP A 260 -11.64 37.35 4.85
CA ASP A 260 -10.55 38.02 5.54
C ASP A 260 -9.87 39.11 4.68
N THR A 261 -10.14 39.16 3.37
CA THR A 261 -9.47 40.10 2.46
C THR A 261 -10.43 41.13 1.85
N ASN A 262 -10.00 42.40 1.84
CA ASN A 262 -10.72 43.50 1.17
C ASN A 262 -10.08 43.85 -0.21
N GLU A 263 -9.22 42.99 -0.73
CA GLU A 263 -8.54 43.24 -1.99
C GLU A 263 -9.46 43.03 -3.20
N ASN A 264 -9.19 43.79 -4.29
CA ASN A 264 -9.81 43.57 -5.59
C ASN A 264 -9.39 42.21 -6.14
N ILE A 265 -10.28 41.25 -6.03
CA ILE A 265 -10.10 39.87 -6.50
C ILE A 265 -10.46 39.82 -7.98
N ARG A 266 -9.55 39.27 -8.78
CA ARG A 266 -9.81 38.96 -10.17
C ARG A 266 -10.11 37.50 -10.33
N LEU A 267 -11.37 37.15 -10.60
CA LEU A 267 -11.75 35.78 -10.88
C LEU A 267 -11.09 35.30 -12.17
N PRO A 268 -10.74 34.00 -12.27
CA PRO A 268 -10.26 33.42 -13.50
C PRO A 268 -11.24 33.66 -14.65
N ASP A 269 -10.71 33.97 -15.84
CA ASP A 269 -11.54 34.23 -17.03
C ASP A 269 -12.25 32.97 -17.50
N THR A 270 -13.56 32.92 -17.27
CA THR A 270 -14.44 31.81 -17.67
C THR A 270 -15.12 32.06 -19.03
N SER A 271 -14.90 33.24 -19.65
CA SER A 271 -15.61 33.63 -20.89
C SER A 271 -15.28 32.70 -22.06
N ARG A 272 -14.04 32.20 -22.13
CA ARG A 272 -13.57 31.25 -23.16
C ARG A 272 -14.12 29.83 -22.96
N ASP A 273 -14.65 29.52 -21.77
CA ASP A 273 -15.12 28.17 -21.44
C ASP A 273 -16.52 27.90 -22.03
N LYS A 274 -17.24 28.96 -22.42
CA LYS A 274 -18.58 28.83 -23.03
C LYS A 274 -18.57 28.27 -24.45
N HIS A 275 -17.43 28.40 -25.17
CA HIS A 275 -17.39 28.13 -26.62
C HIS A 275 -17.12 26.68 -27.04
N ASN A 276 -16.73 25.77 -26.11
CA ASN A 276 -16.24 24.44 -26.49
C ASN A 276 -16.77 23.28 -25.62
N LYS A 277 -18.09 23.24 -25.35
CA LYS A 277 -18.72 22.11 -24.62
C LYS A 277 -18.37 20.73 -25.24
N LYS A 278 -18.30 20.66 -26.57
CA LYS A 278 -17.95 19.40 -27.28
C LYS A 278 -16.50 19.00 -27.04
N ILE A 279 -15.55 19.95 -27.16
CA ILE A 279 -14.12 19.67 -26.89
C ILE A 279 -13.92 19.29 -25.42
N THR A 280 -14.56 20.00 -24.50
CA THR A 280 -14.54 19.67 -23.06
C THR A 280 -15.04 18.26 -22.80
N ALA A 281 -16.16 17.88 -23.40
CA ALA A 281 -16.73 16.54 -23.25
C ALA A 281 -15.77 15.50 -23.83
N VAL A 282 -15.20 15.73 -25.04
CA VAL A 282 -14.25 14.82 -25.66
C VAL A 282 -12.98 14.67 -24.80
N VAL A 283 -12.42 15.74 -24.28
CA VAL A 283 -11.23 15.67 -23.41
C VAL A 283 -11.52 14.92 -22.13
N ILE A 284 -12.64 15.21 -21.46
CA ILE A 284 -13.04 14.51 -20.23
C ILE A 284 -13.27 13.02 -20.48
N THR A 285 -14.03 12.69 -21.53
CA THR A 285 -14.30 11.28 -21.87
C THR A 285 -13.03 10.54 -22.29
N SER A 286 -12.13 11.18 -23.04
CA SER A 286 -10.83 10.59 -23.42
C SER A 286 -9.93 10.36 -22.20
N LEU A 287 -9.85 11.32 -21.28
CA LEU A 287 -9.09 11.16 -20.04
C LEU A 287 -9.71 10.09 -19.13
N ALA A 288 -11.03 10.06 -19.01
CA ALA A 288 -11.74 9.04 -18.24
C ALA A 288 -11.55 7.65 -18.85
N ALA A 289 -11.63 7.54 -20.19
CA ALA A 289 -11.39 6.29 -20.91
C ALA A 289 -9.93 5.84 -20.75
N ALA A 290 -8.96 6.73 -20.89
CA ALA A 290 -7.55 6.43 -20.68
C ALA A 290 -7.28 5.97 -19.24
N ALA A 291 -7.85 6.67 -18.24
CA ALA A 291 -7.77 6.27 -16.85
C ALA A 291 -8.40 4.89 -16.60
N LEU A 292 -9.57 4.63 -17.19
CA LEU A 292 -10.26 3.34 -17.08
C LEU A 292 -9.43 2.21 -17.71
N VAL A 293 -8.94 2.39 -18.93
CA VAL A 293 -8.08 1.43 -19.63
C VAL A 293 -6.80 1.16 -18.82
N THR A 294 -6.17 2.21 -18.31
CA THR A 294 -4.96 2.09 -17.48
C THR A 294 -5.24 1.30 -16.20
N ASN A 295 -6.36 1.59 -15.52
CA ASN A 295 -6.74 0.86 -14.31
C ASN A 295 -7.12 -0.59 -14.59
N ILE A 296 -7.88 -0.87 -15.66
CA ILE A 296 -8.22 -2.24 -16.07
C ILE A 296 -6.97 -3.02 -16.45
N SER A 297 -6.08 -2.42 -17.25
CA SER A 297 -4.80 -3.05 -17.64
C SER A 297 -3.93 -3.35 -16.41
N TYR A 298 -3.94 -2.46 -15.45
CA TYR A 298 -3.25 -2.59 -14.20
C TYR A 298 -3.85 -3.70 -13.31
N LEU A 299 -5.18 -3.73 -13.13
CA LEU A 299 -5.88 -4.81 -12.42
C LEU A 299 -5.65 -6.16 -13.10
N ARG A 300 -5.66 -6.20 -14.45
CA ARG A 300 -5.38 -7.41 -15.21
C ARG A 300 -3.93 -7.88 -15.05
N ALA A 301 -2.97 -6.94 -14.98
CA ALA A 301 -1.58 -7.26 -14.73
C ALA A 301 -1.34 -7.75 -13.29
N MET A 302 -2.09 -7.23 -12.31
CA MET A 302 -2.13 -7.73 -10.93
C MET A 302 -2.71 -9.15 -10.87
N TYR A 303 -3.86 -9.36 -11.51
CA TYR A 303 -4.53 -10.68 -11.54
C TYR A 303 -3.64 -11.75 -12.19
N LYS A 304 -2.84 -11.39 -13.20
CA LYS A 304 -1.87 -12.27 -13.85
C LYS A 304 -0.55 -12.44 -13.08
N GLY A 305 -0.41 -11.88 -11.89
CA GLY A 305 0.83 -11.93 -11.12
C GLY A 305 2.01 -11.13 -11.69
N ASN A 306 1.81 -10.42 -12.82
CA ASN A 306 2.86 -9.66 -13.49
C ASN A 306 3.26 -8.37 -12.78
N ILE A 307 2.45 -7.92 -11.81
CA ILE A 307 2.73 -6.76 -10.97
C ILE A 307 2.31 -7.10 -9.55
N ASN A 308 3.24 -7.49 -8.73
CA ASN A 308 3.06 -7.50 -7.28
C ASN A 308 3.09 -6.06 -6.79
N LEU A 309 1.93 -5.45 -6.63
CA LEU A 309 1.78 -4.28 -5.80
C LEU A 309 1.68 -4.74 -4.35
N ASN A 310 2.80 -4.97 -3.78
CA ASN A 310 2.92 -4.74 -2.35
C ASN A 310 2.76 -3.22 -2.16
N LEU A 311 1.52 -2.76 -2.03
CA LEU A 311 1.19 -1.45 -1.53
C LEU A 311 1.58 -1.49 -0.05
N GLY A 312 2.86 -1.31 0.23
CA GLY A 312 3.46 -1.34 1.56
C GLY A 312 2.94 -0.28 2.54
N PHE A 313 1.75 0.27 2.25
CA PHE A 313 1.04 1.17 3.15
C PHE A 313 0.49 0.49 4.39
N ILE A 314 0.34 -0.82 4.36
CA ILE A 314 -0.11 -1.64 5.48
C ILE A 314 0.63 -2.98 5.39
N SER A 315 1.96 -2.95 5.37
CA SER A 315 2.72 -4.15 5.68
C SER A 315 2.74 -4.27 7.20
N HIS A 316 1.75 -4.95 7.75
CA HIS A 316 1.93 -5.59 9.04
C HIS A 316 3.02 -6.65 8.86
N THR A 317 3.78 -6.89 9.89
CA THR A 317 4.75 -8.01 9.92
C THR A 317 3.98 -9.27 9.59
N GLN A 318 4.37 -9.96 8.52
CA GLN A 318 3.76 -11.23 8.17
C GLN A 318 4.31 -12.32 9.09
N VAL A 319 3.43 -13.13 9.60
CA VAL A 319 3.76 -14.23 10.50
C VAL A 319 3.68 -15.53 9.71
N THR A 320 4.79 -16.26 9.67
CA THR A 320 4.85 -17.60 9.07
C THR A 320 4.80 -18.64 10.18
N ALA A 321 3.82 -19.52 10.12
CA ALA A 321 3.73 -20.68 11.00
C ALA A 321 4.68 -21.76 10.47
N HIS A 322 5.82 -21.91 11.12
CA HIS A 322 6.88 -22.85 10.73
C HIS A 322 6.48 -24.30 11.02
N ARG A 323 6.35 -25.12 9.96
CA ARG A 323 5.81 -26.48 9.99
C ARG A 323 4.37 -26.54 10.56
N GLY A 324 3.56 -25.53 10.24
CA GLY A 324 2.33 -25.24 10.93
C GLY A 324 2.54 -24.53 12.27
N PHE A 325 1.55 -24.52 13.16
CA PHE A 325 1.71 -23.99 14.52
C PHE A 325 2.38 -25.03 15.41
N SER A 326 3.64 -25.32 15.14
CA SER A 326 4.41 -26.44 15.72
C SER A 326 4.66 -26.35 17.24
N THR A 327 4.30 -25.24 17.89
CA THR A 327 4.29 -25.14 19.36
C THR A 327 2.95 -25.51 19.99
N ALA A 328 1.88 -25.58 19.21
CA ALA A 328 0.52 -25.93 19.66
C ALA A 328 0.10 -27.34 19.24
N ALA A 329 0.68 -27.88 18.16
CA ALA A 329 0.39 -29.21 17.64
C ALA A 329 1.66 -29.81 16.97
N PRO A 330 1.71 -31.14 16.74
CA PRO A 330 2.89 -31.79 16.14
C PRO A 330 3.25 -31.21 14.78
N GLU A 331 4.51 -30.90 14.58
CA GLU A 331 5.01 -30.29 13.34
C GLU A 331 4.63 -31.08 12.08
N ASN A 332 4.34 -30.39 10.98
CA ASN A 332 4.02 -30.98 9.67
C ASN A 332 2.81 -31.94 9.67
N THR A 333 1.86 -31.78 10.61
CA THR A 333 0.60 -32.52 10.66
C THR A 333 -0.59 -31.65 10.31
N LEU A 334 -1.73 -32.27 9.96
CA LEU A 334 -2.97 -31.53 9.68
C LEU A 334 -3.43 -30.72 10.90
N ALA A 335 -3.22 -31.24 12.12
CA ALA A 335 -3.52 -30.53 13.36
C ALA A 335 -2.70 -29.22 13.49
N ALA A 336 -1.39 -29.25 13.15
CA ALA A 336 -0.55 -28.06 13.20
C ALA A 336 -0.95 -27.02 12.14
N PHE A 337 -1.38 -27.45 10.97
CA PHE A 337 -1.87 -26.56 9.92
C PHE A 337 -3.23 -25.94 10.27
N GLN A 338 -4.14 -26.73 10.85
CA GLN A 338 -5.41 -26.20 11.37
C GLN A 338 -5.16 -25.17 12.49
N ALA A 339 -4.27 -25.46 13.43
CA ALA A 339 -3.89 -24.52 14.49
C ALA A 339 -3.27 -23.23 13.93
N ALA A 340 -2.49 -23.31 12.83
CA ALA A 340 -1.95 -22.14 12.14
C ALA A 340 -3.06 -21.28 11.51
N LEU A 341 -4.05 -21.90 10.87
CA LEU A 341 -5.23 -21.22 10.37
C LEU A 341 -6.00 -20.51 11.49
N ASP A 342 -6.23 -21.20 12.59
CA ASP A 342 -6.98 -20.69 13.74
C ASP A 342 -6.26 -19.54 14.45
N SER A 343 -4.93 -19.57 14.46
CA SER A 343 -4.10 -18.49 15.02
C SER A 343 -4.06 -17.22 14.15
N GLY A 344 -4.53 -17.30 12.89
CA GLY A 344 -4.51 -16.20 11.94
C GLY A 344 -3.12 -15.90 11.39
N ALA A 345 -2.26 -16.90 11.25
CA ALA A 345 -0.98 -16.77 10.56
C ALA A 345 -1.18 -16.31 9.11
N ASP A 346 -0.23 -15.51 8.58
CA ASP A 346 -0.27 -15.06 7.19
C ASP A 346 0.23 -16.14 6.22
N TYR A 347 1.16 -16.96 6.67
CA TYR A 347 1.78 -18.05 5.93
C TYR A 347 1.84 -19.32 6.75
N ILE A 348 1.67 -20.45 6.08
CA ILE A 348 2.12 -21.74 6.54
C ILE A 348 3.41 -22.09 5.81
N GLU A 349 4.41 -22.50 6.54
CA GLU A 349 5.58 -23.14 5.98
C GLU A 349 5.50 -24.64 6.25
N LEU A 350 5.91 -25.44 5.28
CA LEU A 350 5.91 -26.90 5.33
C LEU A 350 7.04 -27.51 4.50
N ASP A 351 7.46 -28.71 4.89
CA ASP A 351 8.57 -29.44 4.27
C ASP A 351 8.05 -30.60 3.43
N VAL A 352 8.55 -30.80 2.22
CA VAL A 352 8.08 -31.89 1.34
C VAL A 352 9.19 -32.82 0.89
N GLN A 353 8.85 -34.11 0.82
CA GLN A 353 9.71 -35.21 0.35
C GLN A 353 8.88 -36.24 -0.40
N LEU A 354 9.56 -37.13 -1.17
CA LEU A 354 8.93 -38.28 -1.82
C LEU A 354 9.09 -39.57 -1.00
N THR A 355 8.01 -40.33 -0.93
CA THR A 355 8.03 -41.72 -0.45
C THR A 355 8.65 -42.67 -1.46
N LYS A 356 8.80 -43.95 -1.09
CA LYS A 356 9.31 -45.02 -1.98
C LYS A 356 8.45 -45.23 -3.24
N ASP A 357 7.16 -45.10 -3.11
CA ASP A 357 6.16 -45.21 -4.19
C ASP A 357 5.91 -43.87 -4.92
N GLY A 358 6.65 -42.81 -4.53
CA GLY A 358 6.64 -41.54 -5.19
C GLY A 358 5.49 -40.62 -4.79
N GLU A 359 4.80 -40.83 -3.68
CA GLU A 359 3.84 -39.89 -3.11
C GLU A 359 4.56 -38.68 -2.49
N LEU A 360 3.99 -37.50 -2.67
CA LEU A 360 4.54 -36.27 -2.10
C LEU A 360 3.96 -36.02 -0.72
N VAL A 361 4.77 -36.26 0.32
CA VAL A 361 4.37 -36.15 1.72
C VAL A 361 5.00 -34.95 2.41
N VAL A 362 4.35 -34.50 3.48
CA VAL A 362 4.82 -33.35 4.27
C VAL A 362 5.58 -33.85 5.48
N PHE A 363 6.92 -33.73 5.43
CA PHE A 363 7.82 -34.24 6.47
C PHE A 363 9.20 -33.60 6.39
N HIS A 364 9.84 -33.29 7.53
CA HIS A 364 11.10 -32.56 7.59
C HIS A 364 12.36 -33.42 7.46
N ASP A 365 12.53 -34.42 8.30
CA ASP A 365 13.77 -35.16 8.47
C ASP A 365 13.97 -36.25 7.39
N ASP A 366 15.22 -36.72 7.18
CA ASP A 366 15.52 -37.86 6.30
C ASP A 366 14.97 -39.20 6.86
N THR A 367 14.83 -39.26 8.18
CA THR A 367 14.30 -40.44 8.90
C THR A 367 13.08 -40.08 9.72
N ILE A 368 12.19 -41.05 9.96
CA ILE A 368 10.93 -40.85 10.69
C ILE A 368 11.09 -40.90 12.22
N ASP A 369 12.29 -41.15 12.73
CA ASP A 369 12.57 -41.50 14.12
C ASP A 369 12.23 -40.38 15.13
N ARG A 370 12.37 -39.12 14.78
CA ARG A 370 12.20 -37.99 15.73
C ARG A 370 10.75 -37.62 15.99
N THR A 371 9.94 -37.68 14.96
CA THR A 371 8.55 -37.16 15.01
C THR A 371 7.51 -38.18 14.71
N THR A 372 7.88 -39.47 14.78
CA THR A 372 6.93 -40.61 14.75
C THR A 372 7.33 -41.66 15.76
N ASP A 373 6.45 -42.63 15.97
CA ASP A 373 6.72 -43.86 16.73
C ASP A 373 7.40 -44.98 15.89
N GLY A 374 7.73 -44.69 14.62
CA GLY A 374 8.45 -45.54 13.71
C GLY A 374 9.96 -45.22 13.67
N SER A 375 10.73 -46.03 12.90
CA SER A 375 12.17 -45.83 12.70
C SER A 375 12.59 -46.22 11.30
N GLY A 376 13.46 -45.41 10.68
CA GLY A 376 14.04 -45.68 9.36
C GLY A 376 13.92 -44.48 8.41
N LYS A 377 14.48 -44.63 7.20
CA LYS A 377 14.46 -43.55 6.17
C LYS A 377 13.06 -43.41 5.59
N LEU A 378 12.52 -42.20 5.53
CA LEU A 378 11.23 -41.91 4.94
C LEU A 378 11.12 -42.48 3.51
N SER A 379 12.12 -42.26 2.67
CA SER A 379 12.15 -42.71 1.27
C SER A 379 12.21 -44.23 1.09
N SER A 380 12.31 -45.04 2.17
CA SER A 380 12.25 -46.50 2.13
C SER A 380 10.86 -47.04 2.36
N PHE A 381 9.89 -46.20 2.77
CA PHE A 381 8.50 -46.56 3.02
C PHE A 381 7.59 -46.09 1.88
N THR A 382 6.56 -46.88 1.58
CA THR A 382 5.40 -46.42 0.80
C THR A 382 4.52 -45.53 1.67
N TYR A 383 3.62 -44.77 1.02
CA TYR A 383 2.69 -43.90 1.76
C TYR A 383 1.82 -44.75 2.74
N ASP A 384 1.29 -45.86 2.28
CA ASP A 384 0.47 -46.73 3.13
C ASP A 384 1.22 -47.32 4.33
N GLU A 385 2.50 -47.64 4.19
CA GLU A 385 3.36 -48.04 5.29
C GLU A 385 3.57 -46.91 6.30
N LEU A 386 3.74 -45.69 5.84
CA LEU A 386 3.89 -44.50 6.71
C LEU A 386 2.61 -44.21 7.52
N GLN A 387 1.44 -44.54 7.01
CA GLN A 387 0.16 -44.36 7.72
C GLN A 387 0.01 -45.26 8.95
N GLN A 388 0.87 -46.27 9.12
CA GLN A 388 0.87 -47.13 10.33
C GLN A 388 1.52 -46.42 11.53
N PHE A 389 2.32 -45.38 11.31
CA PHE A 389 3.03 -44.67 12.37
C PHE A 389 2.27 -43.42 12.80
N SER A 390 2.26 -43.18 14.13
CA SER A 390 1.77 -41.90 14.67
C SER A 390 2.79 -40.80 14.47
N ALA A 391 2.38 -39.68 13.86
CA ALA A 391 3.19 -38.46 13.74
C ALA A 391 2.95 -37.48 14.89
N GLY A 392 2.14 -37.86 15.88
CA GLY A 392 1.78 -37.00 17.01
C GLY A 392 2.10 -37.55 18.39
N SER A 393 2.39 -38.86 18.52
CA SER A 393 2.61 -39.53 19.82
C SER A 393 3.79 -38.98 20.64
N TRP A 394 4.73 -38.33 20.02
CA TRP A 394 5.88 -37.65 20.64
C TRP A 394 5.52 -36.26 21.21
N PHE A 395 4.37 -35.69 20.81
CA PHE A 395 3.96 -34.34 21.16
C PHE A 395 2.94 -34.36 22.30
N GLY A 396 3.27 -33.74 23.41
CA GLY A 396 2.38 -33.70 24.59
C GLY A 396 2.49 -34.95 25.49
N LYS A 397 1.64 -35.02 26.51
CA LYS A 397 1.68 -36.10 27.51
C LYS A 397 0.42 -36.96 27.53
N ASP A 398 -0.68 -36.52 26.92
CA ASP A 398 -2.01 -37.08 27.12
C ASP A 398 -2.55 -37.86 25.90
N GLY A 399 -1.71 -38.08 24.87
CA GLY A 399 -2.12 -38.82 23.66
C GLY A 399 -3.10 -38.07 22.75
N GLU A 400 -3.24 -36.73 22.96
CA GLU A 400 -4.19 -35.90 22.22
C GLU A 400 -3.97 -35.95 20.69
N PHE A 401 -2.74 -36.22 20.25
CA PHE A 401 -2.35 -36.22 18.85
C PHE A 401 -1.92 -37.58 18.32
N ASP A 402 -2.19 -38.69 19.03
CA ASP A 402 -1.76 -40.03 18.63
C ASP A 402 -2.39 -40.51 17.31
N ASP A 403 -3.50 -39.91 16.92
CA ASP A 403 -4.19 -40.13 15.66
C ASP A 403 -3.57 -39.42 14.46
N GLN A 404 -2.66 -38.46 14.70
CA GLN A 404 -2.04 -37.71 13.62
C GLN A 404 -1.10 -38.61 12.80
N ARG A 405 -1.13 -38.39 11.48
CA ARG A 405 -0.34 -39.15 10.50
C ARG A 405 0.48 -38.18 9.65
N ILE A 406 1.46 -38.70 8.92
CA ILE A 406 2.22 -37.96 7.92
C ILE A 406 1.26 -37.67 6.75
N PRO A 407 0.90 -36.39 6.48
CA PRO A 407 -0.05 -36.09 5.42
C PRO A 407 0.62 -35.99 4.03
N LYS A 408 -0.14 -36.21 2.96
CA LYS A 408 0.24 -35.78 1.61
C LYS A 408 0.14 -34.27 1.51
N LEU A 409 0.91 -33.68 0.58
CA LEU A 409 0.77 -32.25 0.28
C LEU A 409 -0.66 -31.91 -0.19
N SER A 410 -1.28 -32.77 -0.99
CA SER A 410 -2.67 -32.60 -1.43
C SER A 410 -3.66 -32.48 -0.26
N GLU A 411 -3.53 -33.30 0.77
CA GLU A 411 -4.40 -33.27 1.95
C GLU A 411 -4.24 -31.93 2.73
N VAL A 412 -3.01 -31.42 2.78
CA VAL A 412 -2.76 -30.09 3.37
C VAL A 412 -3.37 -28.99 2.51
N LEU A 413 -3.25 -29.07 1.18
CA LEU A 413 -3.85 -28.09 0.26
C LEU A 413 -5.38 -28.11 0.33
N ASP A 414 -5.99 -29.28 0.46
CA ASP A 414 -7.45 -29.42 0.66
C ASP A 414 -7.89 -28.78 1.99
N LEU A 415 -7.10 -28.92 3.05
CA LEU A 415 -7.40 -28.35 4.37
C LEU A 415 -7.34 -26.82 4.37
N ILE A 416 -6.30 -26.26 3.76
CA ILE A 416 -6.01 -24.82 3.88
C ILE A 416 -6.74 -23.96 2.82
N GLY A 417 -7.13 -24.55 1.68
CA GLY A 417 -7.79 -23.82 0.59
C GLY A 417 -7.05 -22.56 0.16
N ASP A 418 -7.83 -21.50 -0.14
CA ASP A 418 -7.30 -20.18 -0.52
C ASP A 418 -7.10 -19.22 0.67
N ASP A 419 -7.26 -19.70 1.90
CA ASP A 419 -7.34 -18.84 3.08
C ASP A 419 -5.99 -18.35 3.61
N ILE A 420 -4.88 -18.98 3.21
CA ILE A 420 -3.53 -18.68 3.70
C ILE A 420 -2.47 -18.84 2.60
N MET A 421 -1.39 -18.09 2.70
CA MET A 421 -0.23 -18.22 1.82
C MET A 421 0.65 -19.40 2.25
N ILE A 422 1.33 -20.05 1.29
CA ILE A 422 2.12 -21.25 1.58
C ILE A 422 3.58 -21.06 1.20
N ASN A 423 4.48 -21.47 2.07
CA ASN A 423 5.90 -21.70 1.76
C ASN A 423 6.17 -23.21 1.72
N ILE A 424 6.43 -23.76 0.55
CA ILE A 424 6.75 -25.16 0.34
C ILE A 424 8.26 -25.32 0.30
N GLU A 425 8.87 -25.90 1.33
CA GLU A 425 10.30 -26.23 1.32
C GLU A 425 10.54 -27.61 0.73
N ILE A 426 11.23 -27.69 -0.41
CA ILE A 426 11.69 -28.97 -0.97
C ILE A 426 12.96 -29.37 -0.23
N LYS A 427 12.87 -30.49 0.52
CA LYS A 427 14.04 -31.01 1.24
C LYS A 427 15.06 -31.59 0.27
N ARG A 428 16.33 -31.57 0.66
CA ARG A 428 17.46 -32.04 -0.16
C ARG A 428 17.64 -33.55 -0.13
N HIS A 429 16.74 -34.28 0.48
CA HIS A 429 16.77 -35.76 0.60
C HIS A 429 16.11 -36.40 -0.62
N GLY A 430 16.59 -37.59 -1.02
CA GLY A 430 16.01 -38.35 -2.11
C GLY A 430 16.19 -37.71 -3.50
N ASN A 431 15.23 -37.91 -4.39
CA ASN A 431 15.23 -37.38 -5.76
C ASN A 431 14.62 -35.97 -5.80
N VAL A 432 15.44 -34.97 -5.53
CA VAL A 432 15.01 -33.55 -5.46
C VAL A 432 14.42 -33.02 -6.78
N ALA A 433 14.81 -33.58 -7.93
CA ALA A 433 14.27 -33.15 -9.22
C ALA A 433 12.81 -33.66 -9.38
N ALA A 434 12.57 -34.93 -9.11
CA ALA A 434 11.23 -35.51 -9.12
C ALA A 434 10.32 -34.87 -8.07
N THR A 435 10.86 -34.55 -6.87
CA THR A 435 10.11 -33.79 -5.85
C THR A 435 9.67 -32.42 -6.39
N ALA A 436 10.60 -31.71 -7.05
CA ALA A 436 10.31 -30.38 -7.62
C ALA A 436 9.26 -30.45 -8.74
N GLU A 437 9.32 -31.48 -9.60
CA GLU A 437 8.34 -31.70 -10.66
C GLU A 437 6.94 -31.90 -10.07
N LYS A 438 6.79 -32.79 -9.07
CA LYS A 438 5.51 -33.02 -8.41
C LYS A 438 4.98 -31.82 -7.65
N VAL A 439 5.84 -31.03 -7.02
CA VAL A 439 5.43 -29.78 -6.37
C VAL A 439 4.84 -28.81 -7.39
N VAL A 440 5.49 -28.63 -8.55
CA VAL A 440 4.98 -27.74 -9.60
C VAL A 440 3.67 -28.28 -10.20
N GLU A 441 3.55 -29.62 -10.36
CA GLU A 441 2.32 -30.27 -10.83
C GLU A 441 1.14 -29.93 -9.90
N LEU A 442 1.28 -30.15 -8.58
CA LEU A 442 0.24 -29.84 -7.59
C LEU A 442 -0.04 -28.32 -7.50
N ILE A 443 0.97 -27.45 -7.57
CA ILE A 443 0.75 -25.99 -7.62
C ILE A 443 -0.15 -25.61 -8.79
N ASN A 444 0.04 -26.22 -9.96
CA ASN A 444 -0.77 -25.97 -11.15
C ASN A 444 -2.17 -26.58 -11.03
N GLU A 445 -2.28 -27.81 -10.52
CA GLU A 445 -3.55 -28.52 -10.32
C GLU A 445 -4.46 -27.75 -9.35
N TYR A 446 -3.94 -27.28 -8.24
CA TYR A 446 -4.68 -26.50 -7.23
C TYR A 446 -4.80 -25.01 -7.57
N GLY A 447 -4.14 -24.55 -8.63
CA GLY A 447 -4.21 -23.13 -9.06
C GLY A 447 -3.60 -22.13 -8.06
N ILE A 448 -2.76 -22.57 -7.13
CA ILE A 448 -2.20 -21.79 -6.02
C ILE A 448 -0.92 -21.01 -6.37
N ARG A 449 -0.58 -20.86 -7.65
CA ARG A 449 0.65 -20.20 -8.11
C ARG A 449 0.83 -18.78 -7.54
N SER A 450 -0.25 -18.06 -7.31
CA SER A 450 -0.22 -16.68 -6.78
C SER A 450 -0.17 -16.61 -5.25
N SER A 451 -0.44 -17.73 -4.55
CA SER A 451 -0.53 -17.84 -3.09
C SER A 451 0.55 -18.72 -2.48
N CYS A 452 1.50 -19.21 -3.28
CA CYS A 452 2.63 -19.99 -2.78
C CYS A 452 3.98 -19.49 -3.27
N TYR A 453 5.03 -19.86 -2.55
CA TYR A 453 6.40 -19.80 -3.01
C TYR A 453 7.14 -21.08 -2.59
N VAL A 454 8.15 -21.45 -3.39
CA VAL A 454 8.95 -22.65 -3.18
C VAL A 454 10.34 -22.28 -2.70
N THR A 455 10.78 -22.89 -1.61
CA THR A 455 12.12 -22.75 -1.06
C THR A 455 12.84 -24.08 -1.05
N SER A 456 14.15 -24.06 -1.08
CA SER A 456 14.99 -25.25 -0.91
C SER A 456 16.43 -24.88 -0.63
N PHE A 457 17.15 -25.68 0.16
CA PHE A 457 18.60 -25.68 0.25
C PHE A 457 19.27 -26.45 -0.91
N SER A 458 18.48 -27.01 -1.84
CA SER A 458 18.97 -27.69 -3.04
C SER A 458 18.86 -26.78 -4.27
N TYR A 459 20.00 -26.27 -4.76
CA TYR A 459 20.01 -25.51 -6.00
C TYR A 459 19.41 -26.27 -7.20
N PRO A 460 19.67 -27.60 -7.40
CA PRO A 460 19.02 -28.37 -8.46
C PRO A 460 17.49 -28.37 -8.37
N ALA A 461 16.90 -28.50 -7.16
CA ALA A 461 15.44 -28.41 -6.95
C ALA A 461 14.89 -27.06 -7.46
N LEU A 462 15.47 -25.94 -6.99
CA LEU A 462 15.05 -24.59 -7.41
C LEU A 462 15.24 -24.36 -8.90
N LYS A 463 16.31 -24.90 -9.49
CA LYS A 463 16.54 -24.83 -10.95
C LYS A 463 15.45 -25.59 -11.72
N THR A 464 15.00 -26.75 -11.22
CA THR A 464 13.90 -27.52 -11.82
C THR A 464 12.60 -26.76 -11.72
N VAL A 465 12.22 -26.27 -10.53
CA VAL A 465 11.03 -25.42 -10.35
C VAL A 465 11.06 -24.24 -11.33
N LYS A 466 12.18 -23.48 -11.37
CA LYS A 466 12.31 -22.31 -12.25
C LYS A 466 12.24 -22.62 -13.74
N LYS A 467 12.53 -23.86 -14.15
CA LYS A 467 12.41 -24.30 -15.54
C LYS A 467 10.96 -24.64 -15.93
N LEU A 468 10.19 -25.13 -14.96
CA LEU A 468 8.81 -25.61 -15.16
C LEU A 468 7.76 -24.52 -14.96
N ASP A 469 8.12 -23.48 -14.21
CA ASP A 469 7.31 -22.32 -13.86
C ASP A 469 8.07 -21.02 -14.25
#